data_ad08d94e8c6e712c8c593a3bbe144080
#
_entry.id   ad08d94e8c6e712c8c593a3bbe144080
#
_cell.length_a   1.000
_cell.length_b   1.000
_cell.length_c   1.000
_cell.angle_alpha   90.00
_cell.angle_beta   90.00
_cell.angle_gamma   90.00
#
_symmetry.space_group_name_H-M   'P 1'
#
loop_
_entity.id
_entity.type
_entity.pdbx_description
1 polymer ?
#
loop_
_entity_poly.entity_id
_entity_poly.type
_entity_poly.pdbx_seq_one_letter_code
_entity_poly.pdbx_strand_id
1 'polypeptide(L)'
;MLGAAVMVSGCHRSSAWRPATVPTSASRPLPRIPRDAARFEIDSVTDSTATFRVREARWVRPGLQSYVIDPAQRDALVARLRVIARDSVSATALVTGQVSRVRAEHFLLVVRPPQRWWQSRTFWAGALLGAAFGVGAGAALK
;
A
#
# COMPACT_ATOMS: atom_id res chain seq x y z
N MET A 1 30.11 -60.06 50.55
CA MET A 1 29.02 -59.45 49.81
C MET A 1 29.45 -58.07 49.36
N LEU A 2 29.83 -57.91 48.07
CA LEU A 2 30.31 -56.66 47.50
C LEU A 2 29.12 -55.87 46.97
N GLY A 3 28.89 -54.64 47.45
CA GLY A 3 27.93 -53.69 46.91
C GLY A 3 28.64 -52.75 45.94
N ALA A 4 28.27 -52.78 44.68
CA ALA A 4 28.78 -51.87 43.62
C ALA A 4 27.91 -50.61 43.60
N ALA A 5 28.56 -49.45 43.89
CA ALA A 5 27.96 -48.13 43.75
C ALA A 5 28.15 -47.62 42.30
N VAL A 6 27.05 -47.45 41.57
CA VAL A 6 27.04 -46.86 40.23
C VAL A 6 26.90 -45.34 40.38
N MET A 7 27.98 -44.61 40.05
CA MET A 7 27.93 -43.17 39.93
C MET A 7 27.41 -42.76 38.54
N VAL A 8 26.22 -42.18 38.50
CA VAL A 8 25.64 -41.56 37.29
C VAL A 8 26.15 -40.15 37.19
N SER A 9 27.11 -39.88 36.32
CA SER A 9 27.59 -38.56 35.97
C SER A 9 26.59 -37.88 35.04
N GLY A 10 25.72 -37.01 35.58
CA GLY A 10 24.83 -36.17 34.82
C GLY A 10 25.61 -35.04 34.15
N CYS A 11 25.78 -35.13 32.83
CA CYS A 11 26.24 -33.98 32.03
C CYS A 11 25.19 -32.89 31.97
N HIS A 12 25.33 -31.87 32.80
CA HIS A 12 24.60 -30.63 32.64
C HIS A 12 25.13 -29.90 31.37
N ARG A 13 24.44 -30.04 30.25
CA ARG A 13 24.60 -29.13 29.11
C ARG A 13 24.02 -27.79 29.51
N SER A 14 24.89 -26.86 29.91
CA SER A 14 24.55 -25.45 30.03
C SER A 14 24.21 -24.94 28.63
N SER A 15 22.91 -24.82 28.34
CA SER A 15 22.41 -24.11 27.16
C SER A 15 22.81 -22.64 27.31
N ALA A 16 23.96 -22.28 26.78
CA ALA A 16 24.35 -20.88 26.65
C ALA A 16 23.25 -20.18 25.85
N TRP A 17 22.45 -19.41 26.56
CA TRP A 17 21.41 -18.57 25.96
C TRP A 17 22.12 -17.54 25.10
N ARG A 18 22.22 -17.81 23.79
CA ARG A 18 22.67 -16.79 22.82
C ARG A 18 21.55 -15.77 22.74
N PRO A 19 21.78 -14.49 23.10
CA PRO A 19 20.80 -13.46 22.82
C PRO A 19 20.53 -13.49 21.32
N ALA A 20 19.26 -13.70 20.96
CA ALA A 20 18.84 -13.60 19.57
C ALA A 20 19.27 -12.22 19.08
N THR A 21 20.22 -12.18 18.14
CA THR A 21 20.54 -10.96 17.40
C THR A 21 19.26 -10.50 16.77
N VAL A 22 18.63 -9.48 17.37
CA VAL A 22 17.48 -8.79 16.77
C VAL A 22 17.98 -8.37 15.39
N PRO A 23 17.38 -8.86 14.30
CA PRO A 23 17.78 -8.42 12.97
C PRO A 23 17.60 -6.92 12.97
N THR A 24 18.69 -6.17 12.90
CA THR A 24 18.66 -4.74 12.63
C THR A 24 17.79 -4.59 11.41
N SER A 25 16.60 -4.02 11.59
CA SER A 25 15.62 -3.83 10.52
C SER A 25 16.35 -3.07 9.43
N ALA A 26 16.86 -3.79 8.46
CA ALA A 26 17.50 -3.21 7.28
C ALA A 26 16.53 -2.15 6.80
N SER A 27 16.93 -0.90 6.83
CA SER A 27 16.13 0.26 6.49
C SER A 27 15.50 -0.01 5.14
N ARG A 28 14.26 -0.54 5.16
CA ARG A 28 13.52 -0.82 3.93
C ARG A 28 13.44 0.50 3.19
N PRO A 29 14.00 0.62 1.98
CA PRO A 29 14.03 1.88 1.27
C PRO A 29 12.61 2.45 1.26
N LEU A 30 12.49 3.71 1.67
CA LEU A 30 11.19 4.40 1.69
C LEU A 30 10.59 4.28 0.29
N PRO A 31 9.36 3.79 0.14
CA PRO A 31 8.75 3.66 -1.16
C PRO A 31 8.71 5.04 -1.79
N ARG A 32 9.21 5.14 -3.01
CA ARG A 32 9.08 6.37 -3.79
C ARG A 32 7.59 6.60 -4.01
N ILE A 33 7.11 7.75 -3.55
CA ILE A 33 5.73 8.15 -3.79
C ILE A 33 5.58 8.38 -5.29
N PRO A 34 4.63 7.72 -5.98
CA PRO A 34 4.41 7.93 -7.40
C PRO A 34 4.08 9.40 -7.68
N ARG A 35 4.63 9.95 -8.77
CA ARG A 35 4.42 11.36 -9.14
C ARG A 35 2.98 11.68 -9.55
N ASP A 36 2.21 10.67 -9.92
CA ASP A 36 0.81 10.73 -10.31
C ASP A 36 -0.18 10.55 -9.14
N ALA A 37 0.33 10.50 -7.91
CA ALA A 37 -0.51 10.44 -6.73
C ALA A 37 -1.35 11.72 -6.58
N ALA A 38 -2.66 11.55 -6.40
CA ALA A 38 -3.56 12.67 -6.18
C ALA A 38 -3.49 13.15 -4.73
N ARG A 39 -3.47 14.46 -4.52
CA ARG A 39 -3.35 15.10 -3.22
C ARG A 39 -4.73 15.47 -2.69
N PHE A 40 -4.97 15.16 -1.42
CA PHE A 40 -6.21 15.44 -0.70
C PHE A 40 -5.93 16.10 0.63
N GLU A 41 -6.83 16.97 1.06
CA GLU A 41 -6.82 17.56 2.40
C GLU A 41 -7.42 16.58 3.39
N ILE A 42 -6.85 16.55 4.59
CA ILE A 42 -7.34 15.73 5.70
C ILE A 42 -8.36 16.55 6.49
N ASP A 43 -9.60 16.06 6.57
CA ASP A 43 -10.66 16.72 7.34
C ASP A 43 -10.58 16.39 8.84
N SER A 44 -10.26 15.14 9.18
CA SER A 44 -10.14 14.71 10.57
C SER A 44 -9.16 13.54 10.72
N VAL A 45 -8.56 13.45 11.90
CA VAL A 45 -7.59 12.41 12.25
C VAL A 45 -7.97 11.83 13.60
N THR A 46 -7.97 10.50 13.68
CA THR A 46 -8.01 9.74 14.94
C THR A 46 -6.67 9.01 15.12
N ASP A 47 -6.52 8.26 16.20
CA ASP A 47 -5.27 7.54 16.49
C ASP A 47 -4.90 6.52 15.39
N SER A 48 -5.88 5.97 14.70
CA SER A 48 -5.68 4.92 13.71
C SER A 48 -6.24 5.23 12.32
N THR A 49 -7.04 6.29 12.16
CA THR A 49 -7.67 6.61 10.89
C THR A 49 -7.56 8.09 10.53
N ALA A 50 -7.59 8.37 9.23
CA ALA A 50 -7.69 9.72 8.69
C ALA A 50 -8.86 9.77 7.71
N THR A 51 -9.71 10.79 7.84
CA THR A 51 -10.82 11.06 6.92
C THR A 51 -10.44 12.21 6.03
N PHE A 52 -10.73 12.10 4.74
CA PHE A 52 -10.37 13.09 3.73
C PHE A 52 -11.46 13.25 2.68
N ARG A 53 -11.51 14.40 2.02
CA ARG A 53 -12.57 14.79 1.10
C ARG A 53 -12.27 14.31 -0.33
N VAL A 54 -13.25 13.62 -0.98
CA VAL A 54 -13.08 12.97 -2.29
C VAL A 54 -14.10 13.42 -3.35
N ARG A 55 -14.62 14.65 -3.24
CA ARG A 55 -15.77 15.15 -4.04
C ARG A 55 -15.76 14.75 -5.52
N GLU A 56 -14.62 14.84 -6.20
CA GLU A 56 -14.51 14.56 -7.65
C GLU A 56 -13.75 13.27 -7.97
N ALA A 57 -13.17 12.62 -6.97
CA ALA A 57 -12.29 11.47 -7.16
C ALA A 57 -13.06 10.14 -7.10
N ARG A 58 -13.96 9.89 -8.08
CA ARG A 58 -14.75 8.65 -8.16
C ARG A 58 -13.91 7.37 -8.23
N TRP A 59 -12.64 7.48 -8.61
CA TRP A 59 -11.70 6.36 -8.70
C TRP A 59 -11.14 5.93 -7.33
N VAL A 60 -11.25 6.78 -6.28
CA VAL A 60 -10.89 6.40 -4.91
C VAL A 60 -11.84 5.32 -4.44
N ARG A 61 -11.29 4.19 -4.01
CA ARG A 61 -12.05 3.02 -3.54
C ARG A 61 -11.31 2.32 -2.41
N PRO A 62 -12.00 1.53 -1.57
CA PRO A 62 -11.35 0.72 -0.55
C PRO A 62 -10.26 -0.17 -1.14
N GLY A 63 -9.18 -0.36 -0.36
CA GLY A 63 -8.01 -1.14 -0.76
C GLY A 63 -6.87 -0.33 -1.37
N LEU A 64 -7.08 0.92 -1.80
CA LEU A 64 -6.01 1.76 -2.34
C LEU A 64 -4.99 2.13 -1.28
N GLN A 65 -3.71 2.13 -1.69
CA GLN A 65 -2.62 2.63 -0.87
C GLN A 65 -2.61 4.15 -0.88
N SER A 66 -2.34 4.73 0.27
CA SER A 66 -2.21 6.16 0.45
C SER A 66 -1.06 6.49 1.40
N TYR A 67 -0.56 7.70 1.30
CA TYR A 67 0.59 8.19 2.06
C TYR A 67 0.24 9.56 2.63
N VAL A 68 0.62 9.81 3.88
CA VAL A 68 0.55 11.15 4.46
C VAL A 68 1.91 11.78 4.37
N ILE A 69 1.94 13.02 3.90
CA ILE A 69 3.14 13.85 3.76
C ILE A 69 3.01 15.14 4.55
N ASP A 70 4.14 15.61 5.05
CA ASP A 70 4.25 16.91 5.71
C ASP A 70 4.79 17.96 4.71
N PRO A 71 3.96 18.92 4.28
CA PRO A 71 4.39 19.97 3.35
C PRO A 71 5.44 20.89 3.94
N ALA A 72 5.46 21.08 5.26
CA ALA A 72 6.44 21.93 5.94
C ALA A 72 7.83 21.29 5.95
N GLN A 73 7.92 19.96 5.82
CA GLN A 73 9.18 19.21 5.79
C GLN A 73 9.50 18.66 4.38
N ARG A 74 9.31 19.45 3.32
CA ARG A 74 9.60 19.08 1.93
C ARG A 74 8.92 17.77 1.50
N ASP A 75 7.63 17.64 1.83
CA ASP A 75 6.83 16.45 1.56
C ASP A 75 7.39 15.15 2.19
N ALA A 76 7.98 15.27 3.39
CA ALA A 76 8.45 14.13 4.13
C ALA A 76 7.31 13.15 4.44
N LEU A 77 7.60 11.86 4.33
CA LEU A 77 6.61 10.81 4.61
C LEU A 77 6.32 10.76 6.13
N VAL A 78 5.07 10.97 6.49
CA VAL A 78 4.56 10.92 7.88
C VAL A 78 3.99 9.54 8.22
N ALA A 79 3.15 9.00 7.32
CA ALA A 79 2.49 7.72 7.54
C ALA A 79 2.09 7.04 6.23
N ARG A 80 1.88 5.72 6.31
CA ARG A 80 1.26 4.91 5.25
C ARG A 80 -0.13 4.53 5.69
N LEU A 81 -1.08 4.65 4.78
CA LEU A 81 -2.47 4.32 5.05
C LEU A 81 -3.04 3.44 3.94
N ARG A 82 -4.18 2.85 4.24
CA ARG A 82 -5.00 2.12 3.29
C ARG A 82 -6.42 2.63 3.36
N VAL A 83 -7.00 2.98 2.24
CA VAL A 83 -8.42 3.36 2.18
C VAL A 83 -9.27 2.14 2.59
N ILE A 84 -10.10 2.31 3.60
CA ILE A 84 -10.98 1.23 4.12
C ILE A 84 -12.44 1.46 3.80
N ALA A 85 -12.86 2.72 3.72
CA ALA A 85 -14.22 3.07 3.40
C ALA A 85 -14.26 4.31 2.50
N ARG A 86 -15.33 4.44 1.73
CA ARG A 86 -15.63 5.61 0.91
C ARG A 86 -17.12 5.87 0.89
N ASP A 87 -17.47 7.14 1.07
CA ASP A 87 -18.80 7.70 0.89
C ASP A 87 -18.83 8.64 -0.33
N SER A 88 -19.95 9.26 -0.63
CA SER A 88 -20.15 10.20 -1.75
C SER A 88 -19.21 11.40 -1.71
N VAL A 89 -18.89 11.90 -0.51
CA VAL A 89 -18.13 13.14 -0.27
C VAL A 89 -16.77 12.88 0.36
N SER A 90 -16.65 11.85 1.18
CA SER A 90 -15.46 11.56 1.99
C SER A 90 -14.97 10.13 1.83
N ALA A 91 -13.73 9.90 2.24
CA ALA A 91 -13.16 8.56 2.38
C ALA A 91 -12.35 8.47 3.67
N THR A 92 -12.32 7.27 4.24
CA THR A 92 -11.57 6.96 5.46
C THR A 92 -10.43 6.02 5.13
N ALA A 93 -9.23 6.35 5.62
CA ALA A 93 -8.05 5.51 5.48
C ALA A 93 -7.52 5.09 6.84
N LEU A 94 -7.14 3.82 6.97
CA LEU A 94 -6.54 3.22 8.14
C LEU A 94 -5.02 3.40 8.10
N VAL A 95 -4.40 3.83 9.20
CA VAL A 95 -2.95 3.91 9.34
C VAL A 95 -2.36 2.51 9.42
N THR A 96 -1.53 2.14 8.45
CA THR A 96 -0.86 0.83 8.36
C THR A 96 0.61 0.89 8.78
N GLY A 97 1.19 2.07 8.83
CA GLY A 97 2.53 2.32 9.30
C GLY A 97 2.76 3.79 9.52
N GLN A 98 3.35 4.15 10.64
CA GLN A 98 3.53 5.54 11.07
C GLN A 98 5.01 5.81 11.34
N VAL A 99 5.50 6.92 10.80
CA VAL A 99 6.85 7.46 11.06
C VAL A 99 6.74 8.57 12.10
N SER A 100 5.72 9.43 11.95
CA SER A 100 5.39 10.49 12.91
C SER A 100 3.88 10.64 13.02
N ARG A 101 3.41 11.37 14.04
CA ARG A 101 1.97 11.54 14.29
C ARG A 101 1.30 12.27 13.13
N VAL A 102 0.21 11.68 12.60
CA VAL A 102 -0.61 12.30 11.54
C VAL A 102 -1.38 13.47 12.15
N ARG A 103 -1.44 14.60 11.42
CA ARG A 103 -2.17 15.81 11.80
C ARG A 103 -3.04 16.28 10.64
N ALA A 104 -4.05 17.12 10.94
CA ALA A 104 -4.95 17.65 9.92
C ALA A 104 -4.26 18.57 8.91
N GLU A 105 -3.15 19.20 9.30
CA GLU A 105 -2.33 20.07 8.43
C GLU A 105 -1.51 19.34 7.36
N HIS A 106 -1.40 18.00 7.50
CA HIS A 106 -0.73 17.18 6.51
C HIS A 106 -1.62 16.93 5.29
N PHE A 107 -1.00 16.50 4.18
CA PHE A 107 -1.73 16.09 2.99
C PHE A 107 -1.71 14.57 2.82
N LEU A 108 -2.81 14.05 2.33
CA LEU A 108 -2.93 12.65 1.98
C LEU A 108 -2.77 12.47 0.48
N LEU A 109 -1.83 11.64 0.07
CA LEU A 109 -1.58 11.25 -1.30
C LEU A 109 -2.19 9.87 -1.55
N VAL A 110 -3.11 9.76 -2.50
CA VAL A 110 -3.68 8.47 -2.91
C VAL A 110 -3.10 8.08 -4.26
N VAL A 111 -2.53 6.88 -4.31
CA VAL A 111 -1.96 6.35 -5.55
C VAL A 111 -3.10 5.96 -6.48
N ARG A 112 -3.12 6.58 -7.67
CA ARG A 112 -4.10 6.25 -8.69
C ARG A 112 -3.80 4.86 -9.25
N PRO A 113 -4.77 3.94 -9.30
CA PRO A 113 -4.55 2.64 -9.91
C PRO A 113 -4.20 2.83 -11.40
N PRO A 114 -3.25 2.05 -11.94
CA PRO A 114 -2.92 2.13 -13.35
C PRO A 114 -4.16 1.85 -14.19
N GLN A 115 -4.47 2.76 -15.11
CA GLN A 115 -5.59 2.58 -16.02
C GLN A 115 -5.20 1.52 -17.05
N ARG A 116 -5.90 0.38 -17.01
CA ARG A 116 -5.64 -0.70 -17.95
C ARG A 116 -6.05 -0.25 -19.33
N TRP A 117 -5.15 -0.39 -20.32
CA TRP A 117 -5.31 0.11 -21.70
C TRP A 117 -6.62 -0.34 -22.38
N TRP A 118 -7.12 -1.55 -22.06
CA TRP A 118 -8.41 -2.05 -22.57
C TRP A 118 -9.65 -1.37 -21.95
N GLN A 119 -9.51 -0.56 -20.90
CA GLN A 119 -10.58 0.24 -20.31
C GLN A 119 -10.70 1.62 -20.98
N SER A 120 -9.78 1.97 -21.89
CA SER A 120 -9.86 3.21 -22.62
C SER A 120 -10.93 3.12 -23.73
N ARG A 121 -11.80 4.13 -23.81
CA ARG A 121 -12.80 4.21 -24.88
C ARG A 121 -12.18 4.18 -26.27
N THR A 122 -10.99 4.74 -26.42
CA THR A 122 -10.22 4.77 -27.68
C THR A 122 -9.80 3.37 -28.13
N PHE A 123 -9.50 2.46 -27.21
CA PHE A 123 -9.20 1.07 -27.56
C PHE A 123 -10.40 0.38 -28.22
N TRP A 124 -11.59 0.51 -27.62
CA TRP A 124 -12.80 -0.11 -28.15
C TRP A 124 -13.25 0.54 -29.47
N ALA A 125 -13.10 1.87 -29.60
CA ALA A 125 -13.37 2.53 -30.86
C ALA A 125 -12.45 2.03 -31.98
N GLY A 126 -11.16 1.86 -31.74
CA GLY A 126 -10.21 1.29 -32.67
C GLY A 126 -10.49 -0.17 -33.03
N ALA A 127 -10.85 -0.99 -32.02
CA ALA A 127 -11.21 -2.39 -32.23
C ALA A 127 -12.47 -2.55 -33.10
N LEU A 128 -13.49 -1.72 -32.88
CA LEU A 128 -14.73 -1.73 -33.68
C LEU A 128 -14.47 -1.28 -35.12
N LEU A 129 -13.70 -0.21 -35.32
CA LEU A 129 -13.32 0.23 -36.66
C LEU A 129 -12.48 -0.82 -37.39
N GLY A 130 -11.48 -1.42 -36.71
CA GLY A 130 -10.66 -2.47 -37.32
C GLY A 130 -11.46 -3.71 -37.72
N ALA A 131 -12.47 -4.11 -36.92
CA ALA A 131 -13.35 -5.21 -37.25
C ALA A 131 -14.25 -4.89 -38.47
N ALA A 132 -14.78 -3.67 -38.54
CA ALA A 132 -15.62 -3.24 -39.68
C ALA A 132 -14.86 -3.23 -41.02
N PHE A 133 -13.63 -2.71 -41.05
CA PHE A 133 -12.79 -2.68 -42.22
C PHE A 133 -12.19 -4.05 -42.57
N GLY A 134 -11.87 -4.88 -41.59
CA GLY A 134 -11.31 -6.22 -41.82
C GLY A 134 -12.30 -7.18 -42.48
N VAL A 135 -13.58 -7.13 -42.14
CA VAL A 135 -14.64 -7.96 -42.74
C VAL A 135 -14.92 -7.52 -44.20
N GLY A 136 -14.86 -6.21 -44.47
CA GLY A 136 -15.09 -5.67 -45.83
C GLY A 136 -14.02 -6.09 -46.83
N ALA A 137 -12.76 -6.14 -46.43
CA ALA A 137 -11.67 -6.53 -47.34
C ALA A 137 -11.66 -8.04 -47.66
N GLY A 138 -12.14 -8.90 -46.76
CA GLY A 138 -12.25 -10.34 -47.00
C GLY A 138 -13.37 -10.74 -47.97
N ALA A 139 -14.41 -9.92 -48.12
CA ALA A 139 -15.53 -10.18 -49.02
C ALA A 139 -15.29 -9.77 -50.46
N ALA A 140 -14.31 -8.89 -50.71
CA ALA A 140 -13.97 -8.39 -52.05
C ALA A 140 -12.97 -9.29 -52.82
N LEU A 141 -12.46 -10.36 -52.24
CA LEU A 141 -11.47 -11.28 -52.79
C LEU A 141 -12.05 -12.66 -53.17
N LYS A 142 -13.34 -12.80 -53.30
CA LYS A 142 -14.02 -14.01 -53.82
C LYS A 142 -14.67 -13.67 -55.19
#